data_56b7cd23a5b860dd6ac1015c8978ab95
#
_entry.id   56b7cd23a5b860dd6ac1015c8978ab95
#
_cell.length_a   1.000
_cell.length_b   1.000
_cell.length_c   1.000
_cell.angle_alpha   90.00
_cell.angle_beta   90.00
_cell.angle_gamma   90.00
#
_symmetry.space_group_name_H-M   'P 1'
#
loop_
_entity.id
_entity.type
_entity.pdbx_description
1 polymer ?
#
loop_
_entity_poly.entity_id
_entity_poly.type
_entity_poly.pdbx_seq_one_letter_code
_entity_poly.pdbx_strand_id
1 'polypeptide(L)'
;MNRLRHRFLLLTVGVLAGVVPPLAAPAALDMALGPRKVVQSQPVSACNQAARSALDSVIGGAQEIGSGDTGEWQAYNAGDTANGSTAAAAVHCYPVGSGYVATFTCAAQVPPSTDTASALCAKVAAAFDSKATAMNGRAGNAGRH
;
A
#
# COMPACT_ATOMS: atom_id res chain seq x y z
N MET A 1 84.05 -14.87 -27.35
CA MET A 1 83.37 -13.60 -27.08
C MET A 1 81.87 -13.84 -27.16
N ASN A 2 81.24 -14.22 -26.04
CA ASN A 2 79.82 -14.54 -25.94
C ASN A 2 79.08 -13.34 -25.38
N ARG A 3 78.19 -12.76 -26.14
CA ARG A 3 77.26 -11.71 -25.67
C ARG A 3 75.95 -12.36 -25.22
N LEU A 4 75.77 -12.43 -23.91
CA LEU A 4 74.50 -12.81 -23.28
C LEU A 4 73.46 -11.67 -23.48
N ARG A 5 72.42 -11.96 -24.24
CA ARG A 5 71.25 -11.06 -24.34
C ARG A 5 70.25 -11.39 -23.27
N HIS A 6 70.16 -10.53 -22.23
CA HIS A 6 69.10 -10.59 -21.22
C HIS A 6 67.80 -10.09 -21.85
N ARG A 7 66.85 -11.01 -21.98
CA ARG A 7 65.47 -10.66 -22.31
C ARG A 7 64.75 -10.36 -21.00
N PHE A 8 64.43 -9.09 -20.79
CA PHE A 8 63.52 -8.67 -19.75
C PHE A 8 62.08 -9.08 -20.12
N LEU A 9 61.50 -10.01 -19.35
CA LEU A 9 60.12 -10.40 -19.45
C LEU A 9 59.36 -9.43 -18.58
N LEU A 10 58.63 -8.46 -19.16
CA LEU A 10 57.69 -7.58 -18.49
C LEU A 10 56.40 -8.38 -18.17
N LEU A 11 56.24 -8.79 -16.92
CA LEU A 11 54.99 -9.31 -16.43
C LEU A 11 54.00 -8.15 -16.22
N THR A 12 53.05 -8.00 -17.12
CA THR A 12 51.88 -7.11 -16.94
C THR A 12 50.90 -7.79 -15.98
N VAL A 13 50.89 -7.33 -14.75
CA VAL A 13 49.86 -7.72 -13.78
C VAL A 13 48.55 -6.97 -14.16
N GLY A 14 47.62 -7.68 -14.83
CA GLY A 14 46.29 -7.20 -15.11
C GLY A 14 45.47 -7.13 -13.83
N VAL A 15 45.16 -5.93 -13.34
CA VAL A 15 44.20 -5.71 -12.26
C VAL A 15 42.82 -5.95 -12.81
N LEU A 16 42.24 -7.11 -12.54
CA LEU A 16 40.83 -7.39 -12.74
C LEU A 16 40.05 -6.56 -11.70
N ALA A 17 39.58 -5.40 -12.11
CA ALA A 17 38.58 -4.64 -11.35
C ALA A 17 37.27 -5.45 -11.35
N GLY A 18 37.06 -6.24 -10.30
CA GLY A 18 35.81 -6.97 -10.07
C GLY A 18 34.70 -5.95 -9.87
N VAL A 19 33.77 -5.87 -10.82
CA VAL A 19 32.52 -5.14 -10.65
C VAL A 19 31.69 -5.92 -9.63
N VAL A 20 31.71 -5.49 -8.37
CA VAL A 20 30.83 -6.01 -7.35
C VAL A 20 29.42 -5.50 -7.69
N PRO A 21 28.45 -6.37 -7.99
CA PRO A 21 27.08 -5.91 -8.22
C PRO A 21 26.56 -5.24 -6.95
N PRO A 22 25.81 -4.12 -7.07
CA PRO A 22 25.22 -3.50 -5.89
C PRO A 22 24.31 -4.53 -5.21
N LEU A 23 24.58 -4.81 -3.94
CA LEU A 23 23.68 -5.61 -3.11
C LEU A 23 22.35 -4.90 -3.09
N ALA A 24 21.32 -5.53 -3.65
CA ALA A 24 19.95 -5.02 -3.56
C ALA A 24 19.61 -4.79 -2.09
N ALA A 25 19.14 -3.60 -1.75
CA ALA A 25 18.72 -3.32 -0.39
C ALA A 25 17.64 -4.33 0.01
N PRO A 26 17.70 -4.91 1.21
CA PRO A 26 16.68 -5.84 1.67
C PRO A 26 15.32 -5.12 1.69
N ALA A 27 14.28 -5.79 1.20
CA ALA A 27 12.93 -5.28 1.28
C ALA A 27 12.52 -5.14 2.74
N ALA A 28 12.10 -3.95 3.15
CA ALA A 28 11.61 -3.67 4.49
C ALA A 28 10.07 -3.62 4.48
N LEU A 29 9.44 -4.28 5.45
CA LEU A 29 8.01 -4.14 5.69
C LEU A 29 7.78 -2.86 6.48
N ASP A 30 7.05 -1.93 5.90
CA ASP A 30 6.57 -0.71 6.53
C ASP A 30 5.10 -0.87 6.90
N MET A 31 4.69 -0.40 8.08
CA MET A 31 3.31 -0.46 8.56
C MET A 31 2.90 0.91 9.12
N ALA A 32 1.67 1.31 8.85
CA ALA A 32 1.13 2.57 9.33
C ALA A 32 -0.34 2.44 9.72
N LEU A 33 -0.75 3.27 10.67
CA LEU A 33 -2.15 3.55 10.97
C LEU A 33 -2.53 4.85 10.28
N GLY A 34 -3.65 4.84 9.59
CA GLY A 34 -4.22 6.04 8.98
C GLY A 34 -5.03 6.87 9.98
N PRO A 35 -5.56 8.01 9.52
CA PRO A 35 -6.39 8.88 10.35
C PRO A 35 -7.70 8.19 10.72
N ARG A 36 -8.09 8.29 11.99
CA ARG A 36 -9.42 7.86 12.43
C ARG A 36 -10.47 8.82 11.87
N LYS A 37 -11.55 8.27 11.29
CA LYS A 37 -12.69 9.03 10.78
C LYS A 37 -13.91 8.73 11.65
N VAL A 38 -14.61 9.77 12.07
CA VAL A 38 -15.87 9.66 12.83
C VAL A 38 -16.97 10.32 12.01
N VAL A 39 -17.99 9.56 11.67
CA VAL A 39 -19.13 10.06 10.90
C VAL A 39 -20.40 9.85 11.74
N GLN A 40 -21.12 10.93 11.98
CA GLN A 40 -22.38 10.92 12.71
C GLN A 40 -23.56 10.77 11.76
N SER A 41 -24.62 10.15 12.27
CA SER A 41 -25.90 10.04 11.55
C SER A 41 -25.87 9.27 10.23
N GLN A 42 -24.95 8.31 10.11
CA GLN A 42 -24.89 7.38 9.00
C GLN A 42 -24.73 5.95 9.48
N PRO A 43 -25.40 4.99 8.86
CA PRO A 43 -25.29 3.59 9.23
C PRO A 43 -23.90 3.03 8.90
N VAL A 44 -23.47 2.02 9.61
CA VAL A 44 -22.20 1.32 9.36
C VAL A 44 -22.13 0.73 7.94
N SER A 45 -23.25 0.39 7.35
CA SER A 45 -23.31 -0.07 5.95
C SER A 45 -22.81 0.99 4.94
N ALA A 46 -22.98 2.28 5.24
CA ALA A 46 -22.40 3.36 4.46
C ALA A 46 -20.86 3.39 4.59
N CYS A 47 -20.35 3.11 5.80
CA CYS A 47 -18.89 2.92 6.02
C CYS A 47 -18.37 1.76 5.16
N ASN A 48 -19.02 0.60 5.19
CA ASN A 48 -18.59 -0.58 4.45
C ASN A 48 -18.56 -0.32 2.95
N GLN A 49 -19.57 0.38 2.41
CA GLN A 49 -19.60 0.76 1.00
C GLN A 49 -18.46 1.73 0.64
N ALA A 50 -18.23 2.74 1.48
CA ALA A 50 -17.13 3.70 1.27
C ALA A 50 -15.78 3.02 1.36
N ALA A 51 -15.59 2.12 2.34
CA ALA A 51 -14.39 1.35 2.55
C ALA A 51 -14.06 0.48 1.33
N ARG A 52 -15.02 -0.34 0.89
CA ARG A 52 -14.88 -1.16 -0.32
C ARG A 52 -14.48 -0.31 -1.52
N SER A 53 -15.25 0.75 -1.79
CA SER A 53 -15.02 1.60 -2.96
C SER A 53 -13.66 2.32 -2.90
N ALA A 54 -13.22 2.72 -1.70
CA ALA A 54 -11.92 3.34 -1.50
C ALA A 54 -10.78 2.35 -1.76
N LEU A 55 -10.86 1.16 -1.16
CA LEU A 55 -9.86 0.11 -1.35
C LEU A 55 -9.78 -0.35 -2.80
N ASP A 56 -10.93 -0.57 -3.47
CA ASP A 56 -10.98 -0.93 -4.89
C ASP A 56 -10.34 0.13 -5.78
N SER A 57 -10.52 1.42 -5.43
CA SER A 57 -9.98 2.51 -6.24
C SER A 57 -8.47 2.73 -6.06
N VAL A 58 -7.91 2.36 -4.91
CA VAL A 58 -6.50 2.62 -4.57
C VAL A 58 -5.63 1.38 -4.80
N ILE A 59 -6.12 0.20 -4.41
CA ILE A 59 -5.36 -1.04 -4.47
C ILE A 59 -6.00 -2.01 -5.46
N GLY A 60 -7.32 -2.11 -5.46
CA GLY A 60 -8.10 -3.10 -6.19
C GLY A 60 -8.34 -4.38 -5.38
N GLY A 61 -9.39 -5.11 -5.73
CA GLY A 61 -9.68 -6.41 -5.13
C GLY A 61 -10.13 -6.37 -3.67
N ALA A 62 -10.90 -5.35 -3.28
CA ALA A 62 -11.42 -5.23 -1.92
C ALA A 62 -12.30 -6.43 -1.56
N GLN A 63 -12.01 -7.04 -0.42
CA GLN A 63 -12.74 -8.18 0.14
C GLN A 63 -13.27 -7.80 1.51
N GLU A 64 -14.51 -8.18 1.80
CA GLU A 64 -15.05 -8.09 3.14
C GLU A 64 -14.53 -9.26 3.97
N ILE A 65 -13.91 -8.92 5.11
CA ILE A 65 -13.44 -9.89 6.08
C ILE A 65 -14.15 -9.57 7.39
N GLY A 66 -15.19 -10.29 7.67
CA GLY A 66 -16.00 -10.09 8.86
C GLY A 66 -17.47 -10.20 8.52
N SER A 67 -18.29 -10.34 9.55
CA SER A 67 -19.74 -10.47 9.43
C SER A 67 -20.43 -9.61 10.46
N GLY A 68 -21.63 -9.15 10.13
CA GLY A 68 -22.48 -8.38 11.02
C GLY A 68 -22.34 -6.87 10.86
N ASP A 69 -22.69 -6.13 11.93
CA ASP A 69 -22.73 -4.67 11.91
C ASP A 69 -21.35 -4.00 11.91
N THR A 70 -20.31 -4.79 12.14
CA THR A 70 -18.92 -4.36 12.05
C THR A 70 -18.29 -5.02 10.86
N GLY A 71 -18.34 -4.38 9.70
CA GLY A 71 -17.65 -4.86 8.51
C GLY A 71 -16.16 -4.54 8.56
N GLU A 72 -15.33 -5.51 8.25
CA GLU A 72 -13.93 -5.28 7.94
C GLU A 72 -13.71 -5.44 6.45
N TRP A 73 -13.22 -4.39 5.81
CA TRP A 73 -12.84 -4.43 4.40
C TRP A 73 -11.34 -4.44 4.28
N GLN A 74 -10.83 -5.40 3.56
CA GLN A 74 -9.41 -5.55 3.33
C GLN A 74 -9.14 -5.68 1.83
N ALA A 75 -8.18 -4.95 1.33
CA ALA A 75 -7.65 -5.13 -0.01
C ALA A 75 -6.13 -5.22 0.05
N TYR A 76 -5.58 -6.14 -0.70
CA TYR A 76 -4.15 -6.26 -0.90
C TYR A 76 -3.85 -6.35 -2.39
N ASN A 77 -2.80 -5.72 -2.78
CA ASN A 77 -2.26 -5.91 -4.10
C ASN A 77 -1.53 -7.26 -4.10
N ALA A 78 -2.17 -8.27 -4.66
CA ALA A 78 -1.57 -9.59 -4.82
C ALA A 78 -0.43 -9.59 -5.84
N GLY A 79 -0.05 -8.43 -6.35
CA GLY A 79 1.08 -8.19 -7.22
C GLY A 79 1.31 -9.25 -8.29
N ASP A 80 1.91 -8.90 -9.32
CA ASP A 80 2.60 -9.84 -10.17
C ASP A 80 3.56 -10.68 -9.28
N THR A 81 3.39 -12.00 -9.28
CA THR A 81 4.22 -12.92 -8.49
C THR A 81 5.71 -12.79 -8.79
N ALA A 82 6.08 -12.23 -9.93
CA ALA A 82 7.46 -11.91 -10.28
C ALA A 82 8.01 -10.74 -9.47
N ASN A 83 7.16 -9.79 -9.07
CA ASN A 83 7.54 -8.61 -8.30
C ASN A 83 7.03 -8.64 -6.85
N GLY A 84 6.25 -9.63 -6.50
CA GLY A 84 5.67 -9.80 -5.17
C GLY A 84 4.54 -8.84 -4.86
N SER A 85 3.70 -9.20 -3.92
CA SER A 85 2.71 -8.30 -3.36
C SER A 85 3.40 -7.30 -2.45
N THR A 86 3.11 -6.03 -2.63
CA THR A 86 3.91 -4.99 -2.02
C THR A 86 3.13 -4.02 -1.18
N ALA A 87 1.79 -4.11 -1.23
CA ALA A 87 0.94 -3.22 -0.49
C ALA A 87 -0.34 -3.94 -0.01
N ALA A 88 -0.77 -3.62 1.19
CA ALA A 88 -2.03 -4.06 1.76
C ALA A 88 -2.66 -2.91 2.55
N ALA A 89 -3.98 -2.84 2.55
CA ALA A 89 -4.71 -1.93 3.41
C ALA A 89 -5.98 -2.58 3.91
N ALA A 90 -6.35 -2.26 5.15
CA ALA A 90 -7.61 -2.64 5.77
C ALA A 90 -8.33 -1.40 6.28
N VAL A 91 -9.64 -1.38 6.12
CA VAL A 91 -10.52 -0.38 6.72
C VAL A 91 -11.51 -1.09 7.62
N HIS A 92 -11.51 -0.74 8.89
CA HIS A 92 -12.44 -1.29 9.87
C HIS A 92 -13.55 -0.28 10.13
N CYS A 93 -14.78 -0.73 10.04
CA CYS A 93 -15.97 0.07 10.28
C CYS A 93 -16.66 -0.37 11.57
N TYR A 94 -16.81 0.52 12.52
CA TYR A 94 -17.44 0.25 13.81
C TYR A 94 -18.68 1.13 14.00
N PRO A 95 -19.85 0.57 14.35
CA PRO A 95 -21.01 1.38 14.70
C PRO A 95 -20.77 2.11 16.03
N VAL A 96 -21.11 3.40 16.07
CA VAL A 96 -21.00 4.22 17.28
C VAL A 96 -22.23 5.14 17.36
N GLY A 97 -23.15 4.84 18.26
CA GLY A 97 -24.42 5.58 18.33
C GLY A 97 -25.20 5.47 17.04
N SER A 98 -25.59 6.62 16.46
CA SER A 98 -26.26 6.69 15.16
C SER A 98 -25.31 6.77 13.96
N GLY A 99 -24.01 6.67 14.21
CA GLY A 99 -22.98 6.80 13.20
C GLY A 99 -21.98 5.66 13.20
N TYR A 100 -20.78 5.93 12.68
CA TYR A 100 -19.70 4.96 12.65
C TYR A 100 -18.33 5.61 12.86
N VAL A 101 -17.37 4.78 13.20
CA VAL A 101 -15.94 5.11 13.17
C VAL A 101 -15.27 4.22 12.16
N ALA A 102 -14.47 4.81 11.27
CA ALA A 102 -13.58 4.10 10.39
C ALA A 102 -12.12 4.26 10.84
N THR A 103 -11.39 3.16 10.87
CA THR A 103 -9.94 3.12 11.11
C THR A 103 -9.24 2.47 9.94
N PHE A 104 -8.00 2.87 9.70
CA PHE A 104 -7.21 2.43 8.55
C PHE A 104 -5.91 1.82 9.03
N THR A 105 -5.57 0.67 8.49
CA THR A 105 -4.28 0.01 8.72
C THR A 105 -3.67 -0.29 7.36
N CYS A 106 -2.41 0.06 7.16
CA CYS A 106 -1.74 -0.14 5.89
C CYS A 106 -0.36 -0.76 6.09
N ALA A 107 0.04 -1.55 5.13
CA ALA A 107 1.36 -2.14 5.06
C ALA A 107 1.93 -1.99 3.64
N ALA A 108 3.21 -1.74 3.54
CA ALA A 108 3.92 -1.68 2.27
C ALA A 108 5.29 -2.32 2.39
N GLN A 109 5.70 -3.05 1.38
CA GLN A 109 7.05 -3.59 1.28
C GLN A 109 7.88 -2.66 0.38
N VAL A 110 8.86 -1.98 0.93
CA VAL A 110 9.67 -0.99 0.21
C VAL A 110 11.14 -1.44 0.20
N PRO A 111 11.74 -1.66 -0.96
CA PRO A 111 11.13 -1.89 -2.26
C PRO A 111 10.36 -3.22 -2.30
N PRO A 112 9.58 -3.54 -3.34
CA PRO A 112 9.39 -2.83 -4.60
C PRO A 112 8.26 -1.79 -4.58
N SER A 113 7.48 -1.65 -3.49
CA SER A 113 6.48 -0.59 -3.42
C SER A 113 7.13 0.79 -3.56
N THR A 114 6.51 1.67 -4.34
CA THR A 114 6.88 3.09 -4.43
C THR A 114 6.26 3.94 -3.34
N ASP A 115 5.19 3.45 -2.72
CA ASP A 115 4.51 4.12 -1.62
C ASP A 115 4.97 3.52 -0.28
N THR A 116 5.19 4.39 0.70
CA THR A 116 5.27 3.98 2.11
C THR A 116 3.89 3.60 2.62
N ALA A 117 3.80 2.83 3.70
CA ALA A 117 2.53 2.49 4.32
C ALA A 117 1.73 3.74 4.74
N SER A 118 2.41 4.78 5.22
CA SER A 118 1.78 6.06 5.57
C SER A 118 1.18 6.76 4.35
N ALA A 119 1.90 6.83 3.23
CA ALA A 119 1.40 7.41 1.99
C ALA A 119 0.20 6.61 1.44
N LEU A 120 0.25 5.29 1.50
CA LEU A 120 -0.85 4.42 1.13
C LEU A 120 -2.09 4.69 1.98
N CYS A 121 -1.94 4.76 3.32
CA CYS A 121 -3.04 5.07 4.22
C CYS A 121 -3.66 6.45 3.94
N ALA A 122 -2.86 7.45 3.63
CA ALA A 122 -3.36 8.77 3.25
C ALA A 122 -4.20 8.72 1.97
N LYS A 123 -3.76 7.97 0.96
CA LYS A 123 -4.52 7.76 -0.29
C LYS A 123 -5.86 7.05 -0.05
N VAL A 124 -5.85 5.97 0.74
CA VAL A 124 -7.07 5.22 1.08
C VAL A 124 -8.05 6.09 1.86
N ALA A 125 -7.57 6.84 2.86
CA ALA A 125 -8.41 7.72 3.66
C ALA A 125 -9.02 8.87 2.83
N ALA A 126 -8.28 9.46 1.89
CA ALA A 126 -8.78 10.48 0.99
C ALA A 126 -9.84 9.92 0.03
N ALA A 127 -9.61 8.72 -0.51
CA ALA A 127 -10.59 8.03 -1.35
C ALA A 127 -11.87 7.71 -0.56
N PHE A 128 -11.74 7.26 0.69
CA PHE A 128 -12.86 7.01 1.60
C PHE A 128 -13.72 8.26 1.80
N ASP A 129 -13.10 9.41 2.13
CA ASP A 129 -13.81 10.68 2.33
C ASP A 129 -14.61 11.08 1.07
N SER A 130 -14.02 10.94 -0.11
CA SER A 130 -14.68 11.28 -1.37
C SER A 130 -15.91 10.40 -1.63
N LYS A 131 -15.84 9.10 -1.30
CA LYS A 131 -16.96 8.16 -1.47
C LYS A 131 -18.05 8.39 -0.43
N ALA A 132 -17.70 8.63 0.83
CA ALA A 132 -18.65 8.95 1.89
C ALA A 132 -19.42 10.23 1.57
N THR A 133 -18.77 11.27 1.06
CA THR A 133 -19.41 12.53 0.65
C THR A 133 -20.36 12.33 -0.53
N ALA A 134 -19.97 11.54 -1.52
CA ALA A 134 -20.81 11.27 -2.70
C ALA A 134 -22.10 10.52 -2.35
N MET A 135 -22.07 9.64 -1.35
CA MET A 135 -23.27 8.94 -0.85
C MET A 135 -24.23 9.90 -0.12
N ASN A 136 -23.70 10.84 0.64
CA ASN A 136 -24.50 11.87 1.33
C ASN A 136 -25.24 12.77 0.35
N GLY A 137 -24.59 13.19 -0.74
CA GLY A 137 -25.21 14.01 -1.78
C GLY A 137 -26.36 13.31 -2.50
N ARG A 138 -26.32 11.99 -2.66
CA ARG A 138 -27.40 11.20 -3.27
C ARG A 138 -28.61 11.05 -2.36
N ALA A 139 -28.40 10.83 -1.06
CA ALA A 139 -29.50 10.71 -0.09
C ALA A 139 -30.28 12.02 0.07
N GLY A 140 -29.61 13.18 0.02
CA GLY A 140 -30.23 14.50 0.08
C GLY A 140 -31.08 14.87 -1.13
N ASN A 141 -30.82 14.29 -2.31
CA ASN A 141 -31.60 14.54 -3.52
C ASN A 141 -32.81 13.60 -3.67
N ALA A 142 -32.81 12.42 -3.09
CA ALA A 142 -33.92 11.47 -3.18
C ALA A 142 -35.16 11.89 -2.35
N GLY A 143 -35.00 12.82 -1.42
CA GLY A 143 -36.11 13.33 -0.57
C GLY A 143 -36.79 14.59 -1.08
N ARG A 144 -36.53 15.05 -2.32
CA ARG A 144 -37.11 16.29 -2.90
C ARG A 144 -38.08 16.06 -4.06
N HIS A 145 -38.74 14.90 -4.10
CA HIS A 145 -39.82 14.62 -5.06
C HIS A 145 -41.14 14.42 -4.35
#